data_3f86974b130a5e00ca993fd55eaac46e
#
_entry.id   3f86974b130a5e00ca993fd55eaac46e
#
_cell.length_a   1.000
_cell.length_b   1.000
_cell.length_c   1.000
_cell.angle_alpha   90.00
_cell.angle_beta   90.00
_cell.angle_gamma   90.00
#
_symmetry.space_group_name_H-M   'P 1'
#
loop_
_entity.id
_entity.type
_entity.pdbx_description
1 polymer ?
#
loop_
_entity_poly.entity_id
_entity_poly.type
_entity_poly.pdbx_seq_one_letter_code
_entity_poly.pdbx_strand_id
1 'polypeptide(L)'
;NSPSSMAIFEKNLRSIVNTIKDSFIKKYVLEFFLEKIEELTPLVNANKQYNRKKIKSLKSTQKYFNETKAFSPIELKEFSLLYLIMNNLDIFQKNISLIENINFFTDENKLIFDVILKKLKSEEKLGLDSLKIDEQLVDKIFKFASIKHILNNHKNDQVKVLELLDEYLHD
;
A
#
# COMPACT_ATOMS: atom_id res chain seq x y z
N ASN A 1 25.67 -30.04 -7.66
CA ASN A 1 24.24 -30.10 -7.97
C ASN A 1 24.05 -30.80 -9.31
N SER A 2 23.70 -32.07 -9.30
CA SER A 2 23.40 -32.81 -10.53
C SER A 2 21.90 -32.72 -10.85
N PRO A 3 21.49 -32.77 -12.13
CA PRO A 3 20.08 -32.81 -12.51
C PRO A 3 19.28 -33.90 -11.79
N SER A 4 19.91 -35.02 -11.53
CA SER A 4 19.28 -36.13 -10.81
C SER A 4 18.98 -35.80 -9.34
N SER A 5 19.90 -35.12 -8.64
CA SER A 5 19.68 -34.72 -7.25
C SER A 5 18.57 -33.65 -7.14
N MET A 6 18.46 -32.77 -8.12
CA MET A 6 17.37 -31.76 -8.17
C MET A 6 16.01 -32.45 -8.42
N ALA A 7 15.95 -33.42 -9.31
CA ALA A 7 14.72 -34.18 -9.56
C ALA A 7 14.23 -34.97 -8.31
N ILE A 8 15.18 -35.57 -7.59
CA ILE A 8 14.88 -36.25 -6.33
C ILE A 8 14.38 -35.23 -5.28
N PHE A 9 15.04 -34.10 -5.17
CA PHE A 9 14.65 -33.02 -4.26
C PHE A 9 13.22 -32.53 -4.58
N GLU A 10 12.91 -32.23 -5.84
CA GLU A 10 11.58 -31.80 -6.25
C GLU A 10 10.52 -32.87 -5.94
N LYS A 11 10.81 -34.16 -6.18
CA LYS A 11 9.90 -35.26 -5.86
C LYS A 11 9.59 -35.34 -4.36
N ASN A 12 10.64 -35.25 -3.53
CA ASN A 12 10.49 -35.27 -2.08
C ASN A 12 9.69 -34.03 -1.57
N LEU A 13 9.96 -32.85 -2.12
CA LEU A 13 9.23 -31.64 -1.81
C LEU A 13 7.74 -31.81 -2.10
N ARG A 14 7.38 -32.31 -3.28
CA ARG A 14 5.99 -32.56 -3.67
C ARG A 14 5.32 -33.56 -2.73
N SER A 15 6.06 -34.60 -2.29
CA SER A 15 5.55 -35.57 -1.32
C SER A 15 5.24 -34.90 0.02
N ILE A 16 6.15 -34.06 0.55
CA ILE A 16 5.96 -33.35 1.82
C ILE A 16 4.79 -32.35 1.70
N VAL A 17 4.74 -31.56 0.63
CA VAL A 17 3.64 -30.61 0.41
C VAL A 17 2.29 -31.31 0.32
N ASN A 18 2.25 -32.56 -0.17
CA ASN A 18 1.01 -33.35 -0.24
C ASN A 18 0.47 -33.73 1.13
N THR A 19 1.25 -33.71 2.21
CA THR A 19 0.78 -33.96 3.57
C THR A 19 0.01 -32.75 4.16
N ILE A 20 0.13 -31.58 3.57
CA ILE A 20 -0.58 -30.37 4.01
C ILE A 20 -2.07 -30.53 3.68
N LYS A 21 -2.91 -30.47 4.72
CA LYS A 21 -4.37 -30.64 4.59
C LYS A 21 -5.05 -29.44 3.95
N ASP A 22 -4.57 -28.23 4.24
CA ASP A 22 -5.13 -26.99 3.69
C ASP A 22 -4.69 -26.80 2.23
N SER A 23 -5.66 -26.76 1.33
CA SER A 23 -5.43 -26.65 -0.13
C SER A 23 -4.79 -25.32 -0.55
N PHE A 24 -5.08 -24.23 0.16
CA PHE A 24 -4.50 -22.92 -0.13
C PHE A 24 -3.05 -22.86 0.32
N ILE A 25 -2.77 -23.25 1.56
CA ILE A 25 -1.40 -23.32 2.10
C ILE A 25 -0.55 -24.25 1.23
N LYS A 26 -1.07 -25.43 0.90
CA LYS A 26 -0.41 -26.38 0.00
C LYS A 26 -0.01 -25.76 -1.33
N LYS A 27 -0.91 -25.02 -1.96
CA LYS A 27 -0.66 -24.34 -3.25
C LYS A 27 0.48 -23.33 -3.13
N TYR A 28 0.41 -22.42 -2.16
CA TYR A 28 1.42 -21.36 -2.00
C TYR A 28 2.78 -21.90 -1.60
N VAL A 29 2.85 -22.89 -0.72
CA VAL A 29 4.10 -23.56 -0.34
C VAL A 29 4.75 -24.22 -1.54
N LEU A 30 3.96 -24.95 -2.35
CA LEU A 30 4.47 -25.59 -3.55
C LEU A 30 5.00 -24.58 -4.57
N GLU A 31 4.24 -23.52 -4.85
CA GLU A 31 4.64 -22.47 -5.79
C GLU A 31 5.93 -21.78 -5.35
N PHE A 32 6.05 -21.41 -4.08
CA PHE A 32 7.26 -20.79 -3.53
C PHE A 32 8.51 -21.64 -3.73
N PHE A 33 8.44 -22.92 -3.40
CA PHE A 33 9.60 -23.78 -3.52
C PHE A 33 9.94 -24.14 -4.97
N LEU A 34 8.95 -24.25 -5.85
CA LEU A 34 9.21 -24.46 -7.28
C LEU A 34 9.90 -23.25 -7.91
N GLU A 35 9.51 -22.04 -7.50
CA GLU A 35 10.19 -20.82 -7.92
C GLU A 35 11.66 -20.81 -7.49
N LYS A 36 11.95 -21.21 -6.25
CA LYS A 36 13.32 -21.31 -5.74
C LYS A 36 14.15 -22.38 -6.47
N ILE A 37 13.55 -23.51 -6.84
CA ILE A 37 14.21 -24.55 -7.65
C ILE A 37 14.55 -23.99 -9.05
N GLU A 38 13.64 -23.23 -9.65
CA GLU A 38 13.82 -22.59 -10.96
C GLU A 38 14.96 -21.57 -10.96
N GLU A 39 15.09 -20.77 -9.87
CA GLU A 39 16.20 -19.85 -9.66
C GLU A 39 17.57 -20.57 -9.60
N LEU A 40 17.61 -21.77 -9.00
CA LEU A 40 18.83 -22.56 -8.84
C LEU A 40 19.21 -23.37 -10.11
N THR A 41 18.31 -23.49 -11.09
CA THR A 41 18.50 -24.25 -12.33
C THR A 41 18.26 -23.41 -13.59
N PRO A 42 19.05 -22.34 -13.84
CA PRO A 42 18.74 -21.35 -14.88
C PRO A 42 18.84 -21.84 -16.32
N LEU A 43 19.32 -23.06 -16.58
CA LEU A 43 19.76 -23.44 -17.95
C LEU A 43 18.83 -24.39 -18.73
N VAL A 44 17.70 -24.80 -18.20
CA VAL A 44 16.85 -25.80 -18.90
C VAL A 44 15.64 -25.22 -19.62
N ASN A 45 15.36 -23.94 -19.49
CA ASN A 45 14.08 -23.36 -19.93
C ASN A 45 14.14 -22.18 -20.92
N ALA A 46 15.16 -22.11 -21.79
CA ALA A 46 15.12 -21.13 -22.88
C ALA A 46 13.91 -21.31 -23.85
N ASN A 47 13.19 -22.43 -23.80
CA ASN A 47 12.07 -22.73 -24.71
C ASN A 47 10.75 -23.20 -24.06
N LYS A 48 10.68 -23.30 -22.75
CA LYS A 48 9.39 -23.41 -22.08
C LYS A 48 8.94 -21.99 -21.69
N GLN A 49 8.37 -21.28 -22.64
CA GLN A 49 7.32 -20.32 -22.26
C GLN A 49 6.27 -21.13 -21.47
N TYR A 50 6.52 -21.25 -20.17
CA TYR A 50 5.41 -21.57 -19.28
C TYR A 50 4.37 -20.50 -19.58
N ASN A 51 3.30 -20.89 -20.24
CA ASN A 51 2.05 -20.15 -20.23
C ASN A 51 1.59 -20.15 -18.76
N ARG A 52 2.33 -19.43 -17.88
CA ARG A 52 1.74 -18.85 -16.69
C ARG A 52 0.56 -18.10 -17.28
N LYS A 53 -0.65 -18.64 -17.14
CA LYS A 53 -1.86 -17.86 -17.38
C LYS A 53 -1.61 -16.59 -16.58
N LYS A 54 -1.09 -15.56 -17.26
CA LYS A 54 -0.93 -14.23 -16.65
C LYS A 54 -2.32 -13.95 -16.16
N ILE A 55 -2.49 -14.02 -14.84
CA ILE A 55 -3.75 -13.61 -14.21
C ILE A 55 -3.90 -12.20 -14.74
N LYS A 56 -4.80 -12.03 -15.72
CA LYS A 56 -5.02 -10.72 -16.30
C LYS A 56 -5.51 -9.87 -15.15
N SER A 57 -4.66 -8.97 -14.68
CA SER A 57 -5.08 -8.01 -13.67
C SER A 57 -6.36 -7.35 -14.17
N LEU A 58 -7.32 -7.17 -13.29
CA LEU A 58 -8.57 -6.50 -13.63
C LEU A 58 -8.23 -5.18 -14.34
N LYS A 59 -8.98 -4.84 -15.38
CA LYS A 59 -8.76 -3.58 -16.13
C LYS A 59 -8.71 -2.36 -15.22
N SER A 60 -9.52 -2.37 -14.16
CA SER A 60 -9.50 -1.35 -13.10
C SER A 60 -8.15 -1.27 -12.36
N THR A 61 -7.57 -2.41 -12.02
CA THR A 61 -6.26 -2.48 -11.35
C THR A 61 -5.13 -2.01 -12.27
N GLN A 62 -5.19 -2.38 -13.56
CA GLN A 62 -4.21 -1.89 -14.53
C GLN A 62 -4.33 -0.37 -14.74
N LYS A 63 -5.56 0.15 -14.81
CA LYS A 63 -5.81 1.58 -14.94
C LYS A 63 -5.25 2.32 -13.73
N TYR A 64 -5.60 1.87 -12.51
CA TYR A 64 -5.07 2.45 -11.27
C TYR A 64 -3.54 2.44 -11.22
N PHE A 65 -2.92 1.31 -11.53
CA PHE A 65 -1.45 1.18 -11.56
C PHE A 65 -0.80 2.12 -12.58
N ASN A 66 -1.42 2.29 -13.75
CA ASN A 66 -0.88 3.22 -14.76
C ASN A 66 -1.04 4.68 -14.32
N GLU A 67 -2.12 5.02 -13.65
CA GLU A 67 -2.34 6.36 -13.10
C GLU A 67 -1.38 6.67 -11.94
N THR A 68 -1.08 5.70 -11.06
CA THR A 68 -0.13 5.87 -9.95
C THR A 68 1.30 6.07 -10.41
N LYS A 69 1.68 5.56 -11.59
CA LYS A 69 3.02 5.80 -12.17
C LYS A 69 3.31 7.27 -12.49
N ALA A 70 2.28 8.10 -12.59
CA ALA A 70 2.43 9.53 -12.82
C ALA A 70 2.92 10.28 -11.56
N PHE A 71 2.86 9.64 -10.38
CA PHE A 71 3.24 10.24 -9.10
C PHE A 71 4.54 9.65 -8.58
N SER A 72 5.34 10.49 -7.92
CA SER A 72 6.51 10.03 -7.19
C SER A 72 6.11 9.26 -5.92
N PRO A 73 6.97 8.39 -5.38
CA PRO A 73 6.72 7.74 -4.09
C PRO A 73 6.45 8.74 -2.96
N ILE A 74 7.12 9.90 -3.00
CA ILE A 74 6.93 10.99 -2.03
C ILE A 74 5.52 11.55 -2.12
N GLU A 75 5.02 11.87 -3.33
CA GLU A 75 3.65 12.37 -3.50
C GLU A 75 2.60 11.37 -3.00
N LEU A 76 2.77 10.07 -3.27
CA LEU A 76 1.86 9.03 -2.79
C LEU A 76 1.87 8.91 -1.26
N LYS A 77 3.03 9.10 -0.63
CA LYS A 77 3.16 9.18 0.82
C LYS A 77 2.44 10.41 1.37
N GLU A 78 2.63 11.56 0.75
CA GLU A 78 1.97 12.81 1.11
C GLU A 78 0.44 12.73 0.95
N PHE A 79 -0.07 12.10 -0.11
CA PHE A 79 -1.50 11.84 -0.26
C PHE A 79 -2.04 10.98 0.89
N SER A 80 -1.28 9.99 1.35
CA SER A 80 -1.68 9.15 2.47
C SER A 80 -1.72 9.93 3.78
N LEU A 81 -0.74 10.80 4.04
CA LEU A 81 -0.74 11.69 5.21
C LEU A 81 -1.90 12.68 5.18
N LEU A 82 -2.14 13.35 4.04
CA LEU A 82 -3.28 14.25 3.89
C LEU A 82 -4.61 13.53 4.08
N TYR A 83 -4.76 12.35 3.50
CA TYR A 83 -5.95 11.52 3.67
C TYR A 83 -6.18 11.15 5.15
N LEU A 84 -5.12 10.76 5.86
CA LEU A 84 -5.17 10.44 7.29
C LEU A 84 -5.66 11.64 8.10
N ILE A 85 -5.09 12.82 7.87
CA ILE A 85 -5.43 14.04 8.60
C ILE A 85 -6.85 14.50 8.27
N MET A 86 -7.23 14.54 6.98
CA MET A 86 -8.55 15.00 6.54
C MET A 86 -9.70 14.13 7.05
N ASN A 87 -9.48 12.82 7.22
CA ASN A 87 -10.49 11.92 7.76
C ASN A 87 -10.56 11.89 9.29
N ASN A 88 -9.61 12.53 9.99
CA ASN A 88 -9.51 12.49 11.45
C ASN A 88 -9.25 13.88 12.04
N LEU A 89 -9.90 14.92 11.50
CA LEU A 89 -9.69 16.32 11.91
C LEU A 89 -9.88 16.54 13.41
N ASP A 90 -10.87 15.90 14.02
CA ASP A 90 -11.13 16.02 15.46
C ASP A 90 -9.98 15.47 16.33
N ILE A 91 -9.31 14.41 15.86
CA ILE A 91 -8.17 13.82 16.56
C ILE A 91 -6.96 14.76 16.46
N PHE A 92 -6.71 15.30 15.25
CA PHE A 92 -5.56 16.17 15.03
C PHE A 92 -5.78 17.60 15.55
N GLN A 93 -7.02 18.04 15.69
CA GLN A 93 -7.30 19.30 16.38
C GLN A 93 -6.88 19.25 17.85
N LYS A 94 -7.08 18.11 18.52
CA LYS A 94 -6.65 17.89 19.91
C LYS A 94 -5.15 17.65 20.06
N ASN A 95 -4.50 17.21 19.00
CA ASN A 95 -3.11 16.79 18.98
C ASN A 95 -2.31 17.53 17.89
N ILE A 96 -2.54 18.84 17.76
CA ILE A 96 -1.98 19.62 16.66
C ILE A 96 -0.44 19.64 16.63
N SER A 97 0.18 19.55 17.79
CA SER A 97 1.64 19.51 17.94
C SER A 97 2.30 18.31 17.23
N LEU A 98 1.54 17.23 16.98
CA LEU A 98 2.05 16.06 16.29
C LEU A 98 2.19 16.28 14.77
N ILE A 99 1.40 17.20 14.21
CA ILE A 99 1.37 17.43 12.76
C ILE A 99 1.98 18.76 12.34
N GLU A 100 2.11 19.76 13.23
CA GLU A 100 2.53 21.11 12.86
C GLU A 100 3.95 21.19 12.29
N ASN A 101 4.81 20.18 12.56
CA ASN A 101 6.18 20.11 12.07
C ASN A 101 6.33 19.22 10.83
N ILE A 102 5.23 18.71 10.27
CA ILE A 102 5.30 17.89 9.06
C ILE A 102 5.67 18.77 7.87
N ASN A 103 6.71 18.38 7.14
CA ASN A 103 7.15 19.05 5.94
C ASN A 103 6.69 18.29 4.69
N PHE A 104 5.91 18.96 3.85
CA PHE A 104 5.52 18.47 2.54
C PHE A 104 6.51 18.97 1.50
N PHE A 105 6.92 18.10 0.58
CA PHE A 105 7.87 18.42 -0.49
C PHE A 105 7.15 18.91 -1.76
N THR A 106 5.91 18.46 -1.99
CA THR A 106 5.11 18.87 -3.12
C THR A 106 4.37 20.17 -2.81
N ASP A 107 4.55 21.21 -3.60
CA ASP A 107 3.98 22.54 -3.35
C ASP A 107 2.44 22.50 -3.23
N GLU A 108 1.75 21.75 -4.10
CA GLU A 108 0.29 21.58 -4.04
C GLU A 108 -0.15 20.96 -2.70
N ASN A 109 0.51 19.88 -2.27
CA ASN A 109 0.18 19.19 -1.03
C ASN A 109 0.50 20.04 0.21
N LYS A 110 1.58 20.82 0.13
CA LYS A 110 1.95 21.80 1.18
C LYS A 110 0.89 22.86 1.34
N LEU A 111 0.40 23.44 0.24
CA LEU A 111 -0.67 24.44 0.29
C LEU A 111 -1.95 23.88 0.94
N ILE A 112 -2.33 22.65 0.58
CA ILE A 112 -3.49 21.99 1.19
C ILE A 112 -3.26 21.80 2.70
N PHE A 113 -2.07 21.32 3.08
CA PHE A 113 -1.74 21.10 4.48
C PHE A 113 -1.75 22.42 5.29
N ASP A 114 -1.21 23.50 4.75
CA ASP A 114 -1.23 24.84 5.38
C ASP A 114 -2.67 25.34 5.61
N VAL A 115 -3.58 25.11 4.66
CA VAL A 115 -5.01 25.43 4.82
C VAL A 115 -5.62 24.61 5.94
N ILE A 116 -5.33 23.30 6.01
CA ILE A 116 -5.82 22.40 7.06
C ILE A 116 -5.29 22.87 8.43
N LEU A 117 -3.97 23.10 8.56
CA LEU A 117 -3.36 23.56 9.80
C LEU A 117 -3.95 24.87 10.30
N LYS A 118 -4.10 25.85 9.40
CA LYS A 118 -4.69 27.15 9.73
C LYS A 118 -6.10 26.99 10.30
N LYS A 119 -6.88 26.11 9.71
CA LYS A 119 -8.24 25.83 10.19
C LYS A 119 -8.26 25.03 11.50
N LEU A 120 -7.40 24.04 11.66
CA LEU A 120 -7.26 23.29 12.92
C LEU A 120 -6.92 24.21 14.10
N LYS A 121 -6.16 25.29 13.85
CA LYS A 121 -5.80 26.32 14.86
C LYS A 121 -6.94 27.29 15.19
N SER A 122 -7.98 27.39 14.35
CA SER A 122 -9.07 28.39 14.54
C SER A 122 -10.19 27.96 15.49
N GLU A 123 -10.08 26.80 16.13
CA GLU A 123 -11.08 26.25 17.10
C GLU A 123 -12.53 26.12 16.61
N GLU A 124 -12.80 26.37 15.32
CA GLU A 124 -14.12 26.17 14.73
C GLU A 124 -14.40 24.69 14.48
N LYS A 125 -15.66 24.27 14.57
CA LYS A 125 -16.06 22.91 14.20
C LYS A 125 -15.71 22.64 12.74
N LEU A 126 -14.81 21.68 12.54
CA LEU A 126 -14.25 21.35 11.24
C LEU A 126 -15.06 20.26 10.54
N GLY A 127 -15.63 20.61 9.38
CA GLY A 127 -16.07 19.63 8.38
C GLY A 127 -15.20 19.75 7.13
N LEU A 128 -15.06 18.68 6.38
CA LEU A 128 -14.34 18.70 5.09
C LEU A 128 -14.85 19.80 4.16
N ASP A 129 -16.17 20.04 4.13
CA ASP A 129 -16.81 21.05 3.31
C ASP A 129 -16.40 22.50 3.68
N SER A 130 -15.90 22.72 4.91
CA SER A 130 -15.44 24.03 5.37
C SER A 130 -14.03 24.37 4.91
N LEU A 131 -13.29 23.40 4.37
CA LEU A 131 -11.88 23.53 4.01
C LEU A 131 -11.71 24.11 2.60
N LYS A 132 -12.56 24.79 1.95
CA LYS A 132 -12.40 25.49 0.65
C LYS A 132 -11.15 25.05 -0.18
N ILE A 133 -10.92 23.75 -0.27
CA ILE A 133 -9.85 23.13 -1.06
C ILE A 133 -10.44 22.78 -2.42
N ASP A 134 -9.63 22.81 -3.46
CA ASP A 134 -10.03 22.40 -4.80
C ASP A 134 -10.51 20.92 -4.77
N GLU A 135 -11.75 20.70 -5.20
CA GLU A 135 -12.37 19.36 -5.23
C GLU A 135 -11.54 18.36 -6.05
N GLN A 136 -10.91 18.79 -7.13
CA GLN A 136 -10.07 17.91 -7.96
C GLN A 136 -8.85 17.41 -7.20
N LEU A 137 -8.24 18.25 -6.37
CA LEU A 137 -7.10 17.87 -5.52
C LEU A 137 -7.54 16.92 -4.39
N VAL A 138 -8.69 17.18 -3.79
CA VAL A 138 -9.29 16.29 -2.77
C VAL A 138 -9.57 14.91 -3.38
N ASP A 139 -10.20 14.85 -4.54
CA ASP A 139 -10.47 13.61 -5.26
C ASP A 139 -9.19 12.84 -5.58
N LYS A 140 -8.12 13.55 -5.99
CA LYS A 140 -6.80 12.97 -6.26
C LYS A 140 -6.23 12.32 -4.99
N ILE A 141 -6.24 13.02 -3.85
CA ILE A 141 -5.78 12.51 -2.56
C ILE A 141 -6.59 11.28 -2.16
N PHE A 142 -7.92 11.37 -2.19
CA PHE A 142 -8.83 10.30 -1.80
C PHE A 142 -8.73 9.06 -2.72
N LYS A 143 -8.37 9.26 -3.99
CA LYS A 143 -8.19 8.18 -4.94
C LYS A 143 -6.88 7.43 -4.73
N PHE A 144 -5.78 8.15 -4.48
CA PHE A 144 -4.43 7.58 -4.52
C PHE A 144 -3.78 7.33 -3.16
N ALA A 145 -4.40 7.75 -2.05
CA ALA A 145 -3.92 7.44 -0.71
C ALA A 145 -3.90 5.92 -0.46
N SER A 146 -2.71 5.36 -0.26
CA SER A 146 -2.51 3.92 -0.03
C SER A 146 -3.10 3.44 1.30
N ILE A 147 -3.10 4.31 2.31
CA ILE A 147 -3.61 4.05 3.67
C ILE A 147 -5.12 3.85 3.76
N LYS A 148 -5.86 4.22 2.72
CA LYS A 148 -7.33 4.19 2.67
C LYS A 148 -7.93 2.86 3.12
N HIS A 149 -7.36 1.74 2.69
CA HIS A 149 -7.89 0.42 3.04
C HIS A 149 -7.69 0.10 4.53
N ILE A 150 -6.59 0.55 5.12
CA ILE A 150 -6.29 0.33 6.54
C ILE A 150 -7.25 1.17 7.39
N LEU A 151 -7.40 2.45 7.08
CA LEU A 151 -8.28 3.37 7.82
C LEU A 151 -9.76 2.98 7.75
N ASN A 152 -10.23 2.48 6.61
CA ASN A 152 -11.63 2.05 6.50
C ASN A 152 -12.00 0.92 7.46
N ASN A 153 -11.03 0.09 7.86
CA ASN A 153 -11.23 -1.00 8.82
C ASN A 153 -11.12 -0.52 10.29
N HIS A 154 -10.57 0.67 10.53
CA HIS A 154 -10.29 1.22 11.86
C HIS A 154 -10.88 2.64 12.02
N LYS A 155 -12.10 2.84 11.49
CA LYS A 155 -12.79 4.12 11.63
C LYS A 155 -12.99 4.46 13.11
N ASN A 156 -12.57 5.65 13.52
CA ASN A 156 -12.66 6.18 14.88
C ASN A 156 -11.72 5.53 15.92
N ASP A 157 -10.75 4.72 15.52
CA ASP A 157 -9.73 4.21 16.42
C ASP A 157 -8.58 5.22 16.52
N GLN A 158 -8.64 6.06 17.56
CA GLN A 158 -7.65 7.12 17.79
C GLN A 158 -6.24 6.56 17.94
N VAL A 159 -6.07 5.42 18.64
CA VAL A 159 -4.76 4.80 18.85
C VAL A 159 -4.17 4.39 17.51
N LYS A 160 -4.96 3.73 16.67
CA LYS A 160 -4.50 3.28 15.35
C LYS A 160 -4.18 4.43 14.42
N VAL A 161 -4.94 5.53 14.48
CA VAL A 161 -4.67 6.73 13.68
C VAL A 161 -3.32 7.35 14.06
N LEU A 162 -2.99 7.42 15.36
CA LEU A 162 -1.73 7.96 15.83
C LEU A 162 -0.54 7.02 15.52
N GLU A 163 -0.71 5.71 15.65
CA GLU A 163 0.29 4.72 15.23
C GLU A 163 0.62 4.85 13.73
N LEU A 164 -0.41 4.97 12.88
CA LEU A 164 -0.22 5.14 11.45
C LEU A 164 0.48 6.46 11.11
N LEU A 165 0.19 7.54 11.83
CA LEU A 165 0.91 8.80 11.65
C LEU A 165 2.39 8.62 11.95
N ASP A 166 2.71 7.99 13.08
CA ASP A 166 4.09 7.75 13.51
C ASP A 166 4.86 6.89 12.49
N GLU A 167 4.24 5.81 12.02
CA GLU A 167 4.79 4.94 10.98
C GLU A 167 5.12 5.73 9.70
N TYR A 168 4.19 6.57 9.23
CA TYR A 168 4.40 7.38 8.01
C TYR A 168 5.43 8.50 8.17
N LEU A 169 5.71 8.97 9.38
CA LEU A 169 6.70 10.00 9.62
C LEU A 169 8.13 9.43 9.74
N HIS A 170 8.27 8.16 10.17
CA HIS A 170 9.57 7.54 10.40
C HIS A 170 10.08 6.68 9.24
N ASP A 171 9.23 6.34 8.24
CA ASP A 171 9.60 5.70 6.96
C ASP A 171 10.12 6.74 5.94
#